data_4f2f66b42da0a9d0243e68d7e1a38032
#
_entry.id   4f2f66b42da0a9d0243e68d7e1a38032
#
_cell.length_a   1.000
_cell.length_b   1.000
_cell.length_c   1.000
_cell.angle_alpha   90.00
_cell.angle_beta   90.00
_cell.angle_gamma   90.00
#
_symmetry.space_group_name_H-M   'P 1'
#
loop_
_entity.id
_entity.type
_entity.pdbx_description
1 polymer ?
#
loop_
_entity_poly.entity_id
_entity_poly.type
_entity_poly.pdbx_seq_one_letter_code
_entity_poly.pdbx_strand_id
1 'polypeptide(L)'
;MEIDELPSGTQDQKPDIDMNEIVGTHDILMLCFDTLRYDVSVAEEASGGTPVLNSCGNGWEQRHAPGNFTYPSHFAIFAGFLPSPAEPHMLRNRRWLFFPFQAGTGRIPPEGSYAFKEATFVQSLAQVGYETICIGGVNFFSKRNDIGRVFPGYFNKSYWLPTFGCTDKNSAANQVDFAVDKLEKYPADRKVFMYINFSAIHYPNCHYVEGKKKDDKESHAAALRYVDSQLP
;
A
#
# COMPACT_ATOMS: atom_id res chain seq x y z
N MET A 1 -26.00 29.81 1.39
CA MET A 1 -25.77 28.48 1.92
C MET A 1 -24.40 28.57 2.58
N GLU A 2 -24.41 28.87 3.87
CA GLU A 2 -23.21 29.03 4.68
C GLU A 2 -22.56 27.61 4.82
N ILE A 3 -21.30 27.53 4.53
CA ILE A 3 -20.52 26.33 4.73
C ILE A 3 -20.09 26.41 6.21
N ASP A 4 -20.67 25.57 7.07
CA ASP A 4 -20.22 25.43 8.44
C ASP A 4 -18.73 25.05 8.44
N GLU A 5 -17.90 25.91 9.03
CA GLU A 5 -16.50 25.60 9.29
C GLU A 5 -16.44 24.42 10.25
N LEU A 6 -15.81 23.33 9.78
CA LEU A 6 -15.50 22.20 10.63
C LEU A 6 -14.59 22.68 11.77
N PRO A 7 -14.83 22.24 13.02
CA PRO A 7 -13.99 22.64 14.14
C PRO A 7 -12.56 22.22 13.88
N SER A 8 -11.62 23.16 13.98
CA SER A 8 -10.19 22.92 14.00
C SER A 8 -9.84 22.07 15.21
N GLY A 9 -9.79 20.75 15.01
CA GLY A 9 -9.26 19.83 16.01
C GLY A 9 -7.82 20.25 16.32
N THR A 10 -7.51 20.35 17.61
CA THR A 10 -6.12 20.48 18.10
C THR A 10 -5.29 19.38 17.46
N GLN A 11 -4.42 19.76 16.52
CA GLN A 11 -3.39 18.86 16.00
C GLN A 11 -2.44 18.61 17.18
N ASP A 12 -2.59 17.48 17.85
CA ASP A 12 -1.49 16.90 18.61
C ASP A 12 -0.32 16.79 17.65
N GLN A 13 0.74 17.53 17.89
CA GLN A 13 1.94 17.52 17.05
C GLN A 13 2.50 16.10 17.07
N LYS A 14 2.20 15.33 16.02
CA LYS A 14 2.94 14.08 15.78
C LYS A 14 4.41 14.45 15.68
N PRO A 15 5.33 13.69 16.28
CA PRO A 15 6.74 13.94 16.10
C PRO A 15 7.04 13.94 14.60
N ASP A 16 7.66 15.00 14.11
CA ASP A 16 8.13 15.08 12.73
C ASP A 16 9.15 13.95 12.52
N ILE A 17 8.77 12.97 11.73
CA ILE A 17 9.70 11.88 11.36
C ILE A 17 10.59 12.42 10.24
N ASP A 18 11.86 12.66 10.56
CA ASP A 18 12.85 13.00 9.54
C ASP A 18 13.36 11.72 8.86
N MET A 19 12.94 11.51 7.62
CA MET A 19 13.38 10.37 6.83
C MET A 19 14.89 10.36 6.57
N ASN A 20 15.60 11.49 6.67
CA ASN A 20 17.06 11.54 6.57
C ASN A 20 17.75 10.86 7.77
N GLU A 21 17.10 10.81 8.92
CA GLU A 21 17.59 10.10 10.10
C GLU A 21 17.28 8.59 10.02
N ILE A 22 16.21 8.22 9.32
CA ILE A 22 15.74 6.83 9.18
C ILE A 22 16.51 6.11 8.08
N VAL A 23 16.66 6.76 6.91
CA VAL A 23 17.29 6.12 5.75
C VAL A 23 18.77 5.82 6.05
N GLY A 24 19.16 4.57 5.86
CA GLY A 24 20.51 4.07 6.14
C GLY A 24 20.74 3.58 7.56
N THR A 25 19.84 3.88 8.51
CA THR A 25 19.98 3.51 9.93
C THR A 25 18.96 2.47 10.39
N HIS A 26 17.77 2.45 9.81
CA HIS A 26 16.65 1.58 10.20
C HIS A 26 16.20 0.69 9.04
N ASP A 27 15.66 -0.47 9.36
CA ASP A 27 14.82 -1.21 8.42
C ASP A 27 13.47 -0.49 8.27
N ILE A 28 12.88 -0.59 7.09
CA ILE A 28 11.61 0.07 6.78
C ILE A 28 10.61 -0.99 6.35
N LEU A 29 9.51 -1.11 7.10
CA LEU A 29 8.39 -1.98 6.77
C LEU A 29 7.20 -1.12 6.35
N MET A 30 6.72 -1.33 5.12
CA MET A 30 5.54 -0.65 4.59
C MET A 30 4.43 -1.67 4.34
N LEU A 31 3.34 -1.58 5.10
CA LEU A 31 2.17 -2.42 4.97
C LEU A 31 1.08 -1.68 4.20
N CYS A 32 0.57 -2.28 3.14
CA CYS A 32 -0.55 -1.78 2.38
C CYS A 32 -1.72 -2.75 2.51
N PHE A 33 -2.80 -2.29 3.10
CA PHE A 33 -4.05 -3.05 3.23
C PHE A 33 -4.94 -2.72 2.02
N ASP A 34 -4.95 -3.61 1.03
CA ASP A 34 -5.66 -3.34 -0.22
C ASP A 34 -7.16 -3.17 0.02
N THR A 35 -7.74 -2.08 -0.50
CA THR A 35 -9.15 -1.67 -0.33
C THR A 35 -9.59 -1.33 1.09
N LEU A 36 -8.69 -1.13 2.06
CA LEU A 36 -9.07 -0.77 3.42
C LEU A 36 -9.90 0.52 3.45
N ARG A 37 -11.00 0.46 4.19
CA ARG A 37 -11.90 1.59 4.42
C ARG A 37 -11.55 2.28 5.72
N TYR A 38 -11.41 3.60 5.68
CA TYR A 38 -11.13 4.41 6.85
C TYR A 38 -12.19 4.27 7.95
N ASP A 39 -13.49 4.30 7.58
CA ASP A 39 -14.58 4.18 8.53
C ASP A 39 -14.65 2.81 9.25
N VAL A 40 -14.09 1.78 8.63
CA VAL A 40 -13.96 0.45 9.27
C VAL A 40 -12.74 0.43 10.18
N SER A 41 -11.59 0.95 9.72
CA SER A 41 -10.37 0.93 10.54
C SER A 41 -10.53 1.70 11.85
N VAL A 42 -11.16 2.88 11.80
CA VAL A 42 -11.45 3.68 13.01
C VAL A 42 -12.43 2.96 13.95
N ALA A 43 -13.47 2.31 13.41
CA ALA A 43 -14.42 1.57 14.22
C ALA A 43 -13.78 0.35 14.91
N GLU A 44 -12.91 -0.37 14.21
CA GLU A 44 -12.20 -1.51 14.76
C GLU A 44 -11.15 -1.08 15.80
N GLU A 45 -10.44 0.03 15.57
CA GLU A 45 -9.55 0.62 16.56
C GLU A 45 -10.31 0.96 17.86
N ALA A 46 -11.41 1.70 17.74
CA ALA A 46 -12.21 2.13 18.88
C ALA A 46 -12.83 0.94 19.67
N SER A 47 -13.11 -0.18 18.99
CA SER A 47 -13.65 -1.39 19.64
C SER A 47 -12.57 -2.31 20.20
N GLY A 48 -11.28 -2.03 19.97
CA GLY A 48 -10.16 -2.90 20.34
C GLY A 48 -10.02 -4.13 19.43
N GLY A 49 -10.62 -4.10 18.24
CA GLY A 49 -10.59 -5.21 17.28
C GLY A 49 -9.26 -5.37 16.53
N THR A 50 -8.37 -4.39 16.62
CA THR A 50 -7.05 -4.37 15.95
C THR A 50 -5.91 -4.01 16.91
N PRO A 51 -5.66 -4.84 17.95
CA PRO A 51 -4.72 -4.49 19.01
C PRO A 51 -3.27 -4.31 18.52
N VAL A 52 -2.81 -5.08 17.53
CA VAL A 52 -1.44 -4.99 17.01
C VAL A 52 -1.28 -3.69 16.22
N LEU A 53 -2.18 -3.39 15.28
CA LEU A 53 -2.15 -2.15 14.52
C LEU A 53 -2.27 -0.92 15.42
N ASN A 54 -3.10 -1.00 16.46
CA ASN A 54 -3.26 0.08 17.45
C ASN A 54 -1.94 0.33 18.21
N SER A 55 -1.12 -0.69 18.43
CA SER A 55 0.18 -0.55 19.09
C SER A 55 1.25 0.07 18.20
N CYS A 56 1.08 0.01 16.87
CA CYS A 56 2.06 0.50 15.91
C CYS A 56 2.03 2.01 15.66
N GLY A 57 1.02 2.74 16.16
CA GLY A 57 0.88 4.15 15.84
C GLY A 57 -0.16 4.89 16.67
N ASN A 58 -0.39 6.16 16.32
CA ASN A 58 -1.29 7.07 17.01
C ASN A 58 -2.66 7.18 16.31
N GLY A 59 -3.21 6.03 15.89
CA GLY A 59 -4.50 5.96 15.23
C GLY A 59 -4.45 6.15 13.71
N TRP A 60 -5.62 6.11 13.10
CA TRP A 60 -5.80 6.20 11.66
C TRP A 60 -6.00 7.65 11.21
N GLU A 61 -5.32 8.03 10.16
CA GLU A 61 -5.50 9.33 9.53
C GLU A 61 -6.35 9.20 8.26
N GLN A 62 -7.39 10.03 8.14
CA GLN A 62 -8.22 10.03 6.96
C GLN A 62 -7.49 10.66 5.76
N ARG A 63 -7.23 9.87 4.74
CA ARG A 63 -6.59 10.29 3.50
C ARG A 63 -7.35 9.76 2.30
N HIS A 64 -7.34 10.52 1.21
CA HIS A 64 -7.80 10.04 -0.08
C HIS A 64 -6.71 9.23 -0.76
N ALA A 65 -7.07 8.06 -1.30
CA ALA A 65 -6.18 7.34 -2.19
C ALA A 65 -5.87 8.20 -3.43
N PRO A 66 -4.62 8.20 -3.91
CA PRO A 66 -4.23 9.03 -5.06
C PRO A 66 -4.83 8.56 -6.40
N GLY A 67 -5.44 7.38 -6.42
CA GLY A 67 -6.16 6.82 -7.56
C GLY A 67 -7.42 6.09 -7.12
N ASN A 68 -8.30 5.77 -8.04
CA ASN A 68 -9.60 5.14 -7.78
C ASN A 68 -9.55 3.60 -7.70
N PHE A 69 -8.38 2.99 -7.90
CA PHE A 69 -8.11 1.55 -7.70
C PHE A 69 -6.61 1.33 -7.51
N THR A 70 -6.21 0.08 -7.22
CA THR A 70 -4.85 -0.31 -6.85
C THR A 70 -3.77 0.21 -7.80
N TYR A 71 -3.96 0.06 -9.11
CA TYR A 71 -2.91 0.34 -10.09
C TYR A 71 -2.50 1.83 -10.15
N PRO A 72 -3.41 2.79 -10.40
CA PRO A 72 -3.04 4.21 -10.39
C PRO A 72 -2.61 4.72 -9.01
N SER A 73 -3.18 4.16 -7.93
CA SER A 73 -2.79 4.54 -6.57
C SER A 73 -1.33 4.17 -6.29
N HIS A 74 -0.90 2.97 -6.66
CA HIS A 74 0.47 2.50 -6.41
C HIS A 74 1.51 3.23 -7.27
N PHE A 75 1.16 3.69 -8.46
CA PHE A 75 2.07 4.57 -9.20
C PHE A 75 2.39 5.84 -8.42
N ALA A 76 1.37 6.51 -7.89
CA ALA A 76 1.57 7.72 -7.10
C ALA A 76 2.31 7.43 -5.78
N ILE A 77 1.96 6.32 -5.10
CA ILE A 77 2.62 5.89 -3.88
C ILE A 77 4.12 5.66 -4.15
N PHE A 78 4.47 4.87 -5.15
CA PHE A 78 5.89 4.57 -5.44
C PHE A 78 6.65 5.73 -6.08
N ALA A 79 5.95 6.64 -6.78
CA ALA A 79 6.55 7.88 -7.26
C ALA A 79 6.84 8.87 -6.12
N GLY A 80 6.14 8.75 -4.99
CA GLY A 80 6.34 9.60 -3.82
C GLY A 80 5.67 10.97 -3.90
N PHE A 81 4.73 11.19 -4.83
CA PHE A 81 3.99 12.44 -4.92
C PHE A 81 2.55 12.23 -5.43
N LEU A 82 1.68 13.18 -5.14
CA LEU A 82 0.32 13.17 -5.66
C LEU A 82 0.31 13.65 -7.13
N PRO A 83 -0.36 12.91 -8.04
CA PRO A 83 -0.39 13.26 -9.47
C PRO A 83 -1.31 14.43 -9.79
N SER A 84 -1.96 15.00 -8.78
CA SER A 84 -2.85 16.15 -8.92
C SER A 84 -2.11 17.44 -8.63
N PRO A 85 -2.27 18.50 -9.47
CA PRO A 85 -1.71 19.81 -9.18
C PRO A 85 -2.21 20.35 -7.84
N ALA A 86 -1.35 21.02 -7.08
CA ALA A 86 -1.73 21.67 -5.82
C ALA A 86 -2.74 22.82 -6.06
N GLU A 87 -2.64 23.48 -7.22
CA GLU A 87 -3.58 24.53 -7.60
C GLU A 87 -4.68 23.98 -8.53
N PRO A 88 -5.96 24.37 -8.33
CA PRO A 88 -7.04 23.96 -9.20
C PRO A 88 -6.90 24.63 -10.56
N HIS A 89 -6.41 23.90 -11.56
CA HIS A 89 -6.42 24.33 -12.93
C HIS A 89 -7.75 23.95 -13.61
N MET A 90 -8.19 24.79 -14.55
CA MET A 90 -9.32 24.42 -15.40
C MET A 90 -9.01 23.10 -16.12
N LEU A 91 -10.00 22.20 -16.16
CA LEU A 91 -9.88 20.86 -16.75
C LEU A 91 -9.30 20.82 -18.16
N ARG A 92 -9.48 21.91 -18.93
CA ARG A 92 -9.00 22.04 -20.32
C ARG A 92 -7.48 22.07 -20.47
N ASN A 93 -6.75 22.44 -19.43
CA ASN A 93 -5.28 22.61 -19.47
C ASN A 93 -4.55 21.59 -18.59
N ARG A 94 -5.24 20.57 -18.07
CA ARG A 94 -4.60 19.51 -17.29
C ARG A 94 -3.68 18.69 -18.18
N ARG A 95 -2.41 18.62 -17.80
CA ARG A 95 -1.51 17.60 -18.31
C ARG A 95 -1.78 16.30 -17.57
N TRP A 96 -1.94 15.23 -18.32
CA TRP A 96 -2.10 13.91 -17.72
C TRP A 96 -0.75 13.37 -17.29
N LEU A 97 -0.63 12.87 -16.06
CA LEU A 97 0.54 12.13 -15.65
C LEU A 97 0.45 10.71 -16.22
N PHE A 98 1.44 10.38 -17.03
CA PHE A 98 1.57 9.08 -17.66
C PHE A 98 2.76 8.34 -17.06
N PHE A 99 2.52 7.15 -16.56
CA PHE A 99 3.55 6.25 -16.09
C PHE A 99 3.85 5.25 -17.21
N PRO A 100 5.00 5.35 -17.90
CA PRO A 100 5.35 4.39 -18.93
C PRO A 100 5.55 3.01 -18.29
N PHE A 101 4.95 2.00 -18.90
CA PHE A 101 5.20 0.63 -18.50
C PHE A 101 6.64 0.28 -18.81
N GLN A 102 7.40 -0.19 -17.83
CA GLN A 102 8.78 -0.64 -18.05
C GLN A 102 8.85 -1.92 -18.90
N ALA A 103 7.77 -2.64 -19.08
CA ALA A 103 7.69 -3.79 -19.94
C ALA A 103 7.23 -3.39 -21.35
N GLY A 104 8.14 -2.94 -22.19
CA GLY A 104 8.13 -3.06 -23.65
C GLY A 104 6.84 -2.77 -24.44
N THR A 105 5.80 -2.21 -23.86
CA THR A 105 4.51 -2.02 -24.54
C THR A 105 4.50 -0.88 -25.55
N GLY A 106 5.62 -0.16 -25.72
CA GLY A 106 5.77 0.88 -26.77
C GLY A 106 4.69 1.95 -26.78
N ARG A 107 3.90 2.10 -25.72
CA ARG A 107 2.86 3.12 -25.66
C ARG A 107 3.51 4.50 -25.57
N ILE A 108 3.31 5.26 -26.61
CA ILE A 108 3.66 6.68 -26.66
C ILE A 108 2.69 7.41 -25.73
N PRO A 109 3.20 8.25 -24.79
CA PRO A 109 2.33 9.09 -23.98
C PRO A 109 1.42 9.92 -24.87
N PRO A 110 0.11 10.06 -24.56
CA PRO A 110 -0.76 10.94 -25.30
C PRO A 110 -0.23 12.37 -25.35
N GLU A 111 -0.52 13.10 -26.43
CA GLU A 111 -0.15 14.50 -26.53
C GLU A 111 -0.68 15.28 -25.32
N GLY A 112 0.16 16.16 -24.76
CA GLY A 112 -0.17 16.90 -23.53
C GLY A 112 0.03 16.13 -22.22
N SER A 113 0.56 14.89 -22.28
CA SER A 113 0.90 14.12 -21.08
C SER A 113 2.30 14.45 -20.57
N TYR A 114 2.47 14.36 -19.26
CA TYR A 114 3.79 14.32 -18.62
C TYR A 114 4.14 12.88 -18.31
N ALA A 115 5.22 12.36 -18.85
CA ALA A 115 5.69 11.02 -18.56
C ALA A 115 6.64 11.03 -17.37
N PHE A 116 6.29 10.32 -16.29
CA PHE A 116 7.18 10.12 -15.16
C PHE A 116 8.27 9.10 -15.53
N LYS A 117 9.51 9.56 -15.63
CA LYS A 117 10.68 8.76 -16.02
C LYS A 117 11.69 8.59 -14.88
N GLU A 118 11.47 9.29 -13.77
CA GLU A 118 12.38 9.29 -12.64
C GLU A 118 12.31 7.97 -11.87
N ALA A 119 13.32 7.70 -11.06
CA ALA A 119 13.33 6.57 -10.17
C ALA A 119 12.22 6.68 -9.12
N THR A 120 11.57 5.57 -8.81
CA THR A 120 10.65 5.48 -7.69
C THR A 120 11.43 5.57 -6.37
N PHE A 121 10.76 5.92 -5.26
CA PHE A 121 11.44 5.93 -3.97
C PHE A 121 12.00 4.53 -3.60
N VAL A 122 11.35 3.45 -4.06
CA VAL A 122 11.84 2.07 -3.88
C VAL A 122 13.20 1.88 -4.55
N GLN A 123 13.32 2.33 -5.81
CA GLN A 123 14.58 2.25 -6.54
C GLN A 123 15.65 3.16 -5.94
N SER A 124 15.24 4.33 -5.40
CA SER A 124 16.15 5.22 -4.68
C SER A 124 16.67 4.59 -3.38
N LEU A 125 15.82 3.90 -2.61
CA LEU A 125 16.26 3.14 -1.44
C LEU A 125 17.26 2.03 -1.83
N ALA A 126 17.03 1.33 -2.94
CA ALA A 126 17.98 0.34 -3.45
C ALA A 126 19.34 0.97 -3.79
N GLN A 127 19.36 2.18 -4.37
CA GLN A 127 20.59 2.90 -4.70
C GLN A 127 21.40 3.30 -3.47
N VAL A 128 20.74 3.55 -2.33
CA VAL A 128 21.43 3.86 -1.06
C VAL A 128 21.66 2.63 -0.19
N GLY A 129 21.57 1.43 -0.78
CA GLY A 129 22.04 0.18 -0.17
C GLY A 129 20.99 -0.69 0.51
N TYR A 130 19.72 -0.32 0.45
CA TYR A 130 18.65 -1.20 0.95
C TYR A 130 18.47 -2.44 0.06
N GLU A 131 18.26 -3.59 0.69
CA GLU A 131 17.59 -4.70 0.01
C GLU A 131 16.10 -4.40 -0.05
N THR A 132 15.56 -4.20 -1.24
CA THR A 132 14.13 -3.89 -1.41
C THR A 132 13.35 -5.14 -1.75
N ILE A 133 12.33 -5.45 -0.95
CA ILE A 133 11.54 -6.68 -1.03
C ILE A 133 10.07 -6.35 -1.19
N CYS A 134 9.41 -6.97 -2.17
CA CYS A 134 7.96 -6.90 -2.35
C CYS A 134 7.32 -8.26 -2.11
N ILE A 135 6.30 -8.29 -1.25
CA ILE A 135 5.40 -9.43 -1.08
C ILE A 135 4.02 -8.99 -1.57
N GLY A 136 3.67 -9.40 -2.79
CA GLY A 136 2.43 -8.99 -3.43
C GLY A 136 1.24 -9.84 -3.00
N GLY A 137 0.06 -9.24 -2.94
CA GLY A 137 -1.21 -9.92 -2.67
C GLY A 137 -2.10 -9.96 -3.89
N VAL A 138 -2.61 -8.80 -4.33
CA VAL A 138 -3.54 -8.74 -5.47
C VAL A 138 -2.87 -8.94 -6.82
N ASN A 139 -3.69 -9.15 -7.86
CA ASN A 139 -3.21 -9.49 -9.20
C ASN A 139 -2.24 -8.49 -9.84
N PHE A 140 -2.25 -7.22 -9.43
CA PHE A 140 -1.29 -6.21 -9.89
C PHE A 140 0.17 -6.48 -9.44
N PHE A 141 0.37 -7.47 -8.56
CA PHE A 141 1.67 -7.93 -8.11
C PHE A 141 1.97 -9.38 -8.54
N SER A 142 1.09 -10.02 -9.33
CA SER A 142 1.12 -11.46 -9.59
C SER A 142 2.25 -11.93 -10.52
N LYS A 143 2.90 -11.02 -11.24
CA LYS A 143 3.93 -11.33 -12.26
C LYS A 143 3.44 -12.23 -13.42
N ARG A 144 2.12 -12.49 -13.52
CA ARG A 144 1.53 -13.38 -14.53
C ARG A 144 1.39 -12.73 -15.90
N ASN A 145 1.35 -11.41 -15.94
CA ASN A 145 1.26 -10.61 -17.16
C ASN A 145 2.09 -9.33 -17.02
N ASP A 146 2.16 -8.55 -18.09
CA ASP A 146 2.98 -7.34 -18.12
C ASP A 146 2.55 -6.31 -17.07
N ILE A 147 1.25 -6.13 -16.84
CA ILE A 147 0.73 -5.22 -15.82
C ILE A 147 1.14 -5.70 -14.42
N GLY A 148 0.99 -6.99 -14.14
CA GLY A 148 1.34 -7.58 -12.84
C GLY A 148 2.85 -7.64 -12.55
N ARG A 149 3.70 -7.31 -13.53
CA ARG A 149 5.16 -7.25 -13.37
C ARG A 149 5.68 -5.85 -13.08
N VAL A 150 4.87 -4.80 -13.29
CA VAL A 150 5.33 -3.41 -13.19
C VAL A 150 5.82 -3.08 -11.77
N PHE A 151 4.96 -3.19 -10.77
CA PHE A 151 5.32 -2.88 -9.39
C PHE A 151 6.38 -3.83 -8.81
N PRO A 152 6.25 -5.16 -8.98
CA PRO A 152 7.33 -6.07 -8.60
C PRO A 152 8.69 -5.74 -9.20
N GLY A 153 8.71 -5.14 -10.39
CA GLY A 153 9.93 -4.73 -11.10
C GLY A 153 10.68 -3.54 -10.47
N TYR A 154 10.09 -2.81 -9.53
CA TYR A 154 10.77 -1.74 -8.81
C TYR A 154 11.67 -2.23 -7.68
N PHE A 155 11.51 -3.49 -7.25
CA PHE A 155 12.18 -4.09 -6.10
C PHE A 155 13.31 -5.02 -6.54
N ASN A 156 14.35 -5.12 -5.72
CA ASN A 156 15.43 -6.09 -5.92
C ASN A 156 14.89 -7.53 -5.90
N LYS A 157 13.96 -7.81 -4.98
CA LYS A 157 13.29 -9.09 -4.85
C LYS A 157 11.78 -8.91 -4.75
N SER A 158 11.06 -9.75 -5.45
CA SER A 158 9.60 -9.69 -5.44
C SER A 158 8.99 -11.09 -5.48
N TYR A 159 7.99 -11.29 -4.63
CA TYR A 159 7.34 -12.58 -4.41
C TYR A 159 5.83 -12.44 -4.56
N TRP A 160 5.24 -13.42 -5.19
CA TRP A 160 3.81 -13.60 -5.27
C TRP A 160 3.49 -15.08 -5.42
N LEU A 161 2.57 -15.58 -4.62
CA LEU A 161 2.05 -16.95 -4.68
C LEU A 161 0.52 -16.90 -4.78
N PRO A 162 -0.15 -17.88 -5.38
CA PRO A 162 -1.62 -17.96 -5.38
C PRO A 162 -2.22 -17.87 -3.97
N THR A 163 -1.52 -18.44 -2.97
CA THR A 163 -1.90 -18.42 -1.56
C THR A 163 -1.78 -17.05 -0.89
N PHE A 164 -1.18 -16.05 -1.56
CA PHE A 164 -1.15 -14.66 -1.10
C PHE A 164 -2.34 -13.85 -1.62
N GLY A 165 -3.13 -14.42 -2.56
CA GLY A 165 -4.25 -13.74 -3.19
C GLY A 165 -5.52 -13.73 -2.34
N CYS A 166 -6.41 -12.77 -2.63
CA CYS A 166 -7.65 -12.53 -1.87
C CYS A 166 -8.65 -13.70 -1.85
N THR A 167 -8.49 -14.69 -2.71
CA THR A 167 -9.32 -15.91 -2.71
C THR A 167 -8.87 -16.96 -1.70
N ASP A 168 -7.68 -16.81 -1.12
CA ASP A 168 -7.20 -17.68 -0.07
C ASP A 168 -7.50 -17.06 1.29
N LYS A 169 -8.30 -17.75 2.11
CA LYS A 169 -8.68 -17.28 3.45
C LYS A 169 -7.50 -17.13 4.42
N ASN A 170 -6.38 -17.76 4.13
CA ASN A 170 -5.16 -17.70 4.93
C ASN A 170 -4.12 -16.73 4.31
N SER A 171 -4.52 -15.89 3.35
CA SER A 171 -3.57 -15.06 2.59
C SER A 171 -2.67 -14.20 3.47
N ALA A 172 -3.19 -13.56 4.52
CA ALA A 172 -2.38 -12.74 5.43
C ALA A 172 -1.39 -13.59 6.24
N ALA A 173 -1.82 -14.73 6.80
CA ALA A 173 -0.91 -15.66 7.50
C ALA A 173 0.23 -16.09 6.55
N ASN A 174 -0.11 -16.53 5.34
CA ASN A 174 0.88 -16.97 4.36
C ASN A 174 1.87 -15.85 3.98
N GLN A 175 1.40 -14.59 3.90
CA GLN A 175 2.26 -13.44 3.60
C GLN A 175 3.17 -13.09 4.78
N VAL A 176 2.66 -13.14 6.01
CA VAL A 176 3.43 -12.85 7.23
C VAL A 176 4.48 -13.92 7.47
N ASP A 177 4.10 -15.21 7.44
CA ASP A 177 5.05 -16.33 7.59
C ASP A 177 6.18 -16.24 6.56
N PHE A 178 5.82 -15.92 5.32
CA PHE A 178 6.81 -15.74 4.26
C PHE A 178 7.71 -14.53 4.50
N ALA A 179 7.16 -13.42 5.02
CA ALA A 179 7.93 -12.21 5.34
C ALA A 179 8.96 -12.51 6.46
N VAL A 180 8.52 -13.16 7.53
CA VAL A 180 9.38 -13.56 8.65
C VAL A 180 10.50 -14.48 8.16
N ASP A 181 10.17 -15.55 7.40
CA ASP A 181 11.17 -16.46 6.82
C ASP A 181 12.22 -15.73 5.97
N LYS A 182 11.81 -14.67 5.27
CA LYS A 182 12.76 -13.86 4.48
C LYS A 182 13.62 -12.97 5.37
N LEU A 183 13.05 -12.30 6.34
CA LEU A 183 13.79 -11.37 7.22
C LEU A 183 14.82 -12.10 8.07
N GLU A 184 14.51 -13.28 8.61
CA GLU A 184 15.44 -14.10 9.39
C GLU A 184 16.71 -14.51 8.63
N LYS A 185 16.64 -14.52 7.31
CA LYS A 185 17.76 -14.90 6.43
C LYS A 185 18.65 -13.75 6.01
N TYR A 186 18.29 -12.51 6.38
CA TYR A 186 19.10 -11.35 6.04
C TYR A 186 20.16 -11.07 7.11
N PRO A 187 21.39 -10.73 6.68
CA PRO A 187 22.43 -10.27 7.60
C PRO A 187 21.99 -9.01 8.35
N ALA A 188 22.30 -8.94 9.64
CA ALA A 188 21.91 -7.83 10.50
C ALA A 188 22.51 -6.46 10.10
N ASP A 189 23.60 -6.46 9.35
CA ASP A 189 24.27 -5.27 8.84
C ASP A 189 23.66 -4.73 7.54
N ARG A 190 22.72 -5.45 6.93
CA ARG A 190 22.03 -5.05 5.70
C ARG A 190 20.66 -4.49 5.98
N LYS A 191 20.43 -3.25 5.59
CA LYS A 191 19.11 -2.61 5.73
C LYS A 191 18.13 -3.14 4.72
N VAL A 192 16.90 -3.38 5.17
CA VAL A 192 15.80 -3.91 4.38
C VAL A 192 14.67 -2.89 4.27
N PHE A 193 14.19 -2.67 3.05
CA PHE A 193 12.89 -2.08 2.80
C PHE A 193 11.94 -3.19 2.35
N MET A 194 10.96 -3.52 3.16
CA MET A 194 9.95 -4.53 2.83
C MET A 194 8.58 -3.88 2.62
N TYR A 195 7.98 -4.15 1.49
CA TYR A 195 6.62 -3.77 1.14
C TYR A 195 5.73 -5.02 1.08
N ILE A 196 4.61 -5.00 1.81
CA ILE A 196 3.62 -6.08 1.78
C ILE A 196 2.27 -5.50 1.35
N ASN A 197 1.71 -6.02 0.24
CA ASN A 197 0.34 -5.73 -0.17
C ASN A 197 -0.58 -6.83 0.37
N PHE A 198 -1.21 -6.59 1.51
CA PHE A 198 -2.19 -7.51 2.08
C PHE A 198 -3.46 -7.52 1.24
N SER A 199 -3.84 -8.71 0.77
CA SER A 199 -5.02 -8.93 -0.08
C SER A 199 -6.26 -9.39 0.68
N ALA A 200 -6.14 -9.79 1.94
CA ALA A 200 -7.22 -10.41 2.70
C ALA A 200 -8.47 -9.52 2.83
N ILE A 201 -8.29 -8.18 2.85
CA ILE A 201 -9.40 -7.22 2.96
C ILE A 201 -10.10 -7.01 1.61
N HIS A 202 -9.38 -7.25 0.49
CA HIS A 202 -9.96 -7.17 -0.84
C HIS A 202 -11.06 -8.23 -1.04
N TYR A 203 -12.05 -7.91 -1.88
CA TYR A 203 -13.09 -8.88 -2.19
C TYR A 203 -12.52 -10.12 -2.93
N PRO A 204 -13.05 -11.33 -2.71
CA PRO A 204 -14.10 -11.67 -1.75
C PRO A 204 -13.52 -11.77 -0.33
N ASN A 205 -14.21 -11.13 0.65
CA ASN A 205 -13.84 -11.20 2.06
C ASN A 205 -14.98 -11.75 2.95
N CYS A 206 -16.11 -12.11 2.34
CA CYS A 206 -17.25 -12.68 3.07
C CYS A 206 -16.92 -14.00 3.80
N HIS A 207 -15.88 -14.70 3.39
CA HIS A 207 -15.45 -15.96 4.01
C HIS A 207 -14.86 -15.79 5.42
N TYR A 208 -14.56 -14.55 5.86
CA TYR A 208 -14.16 -14.27 7.23
C TYR A 208 -15.33 -14.18 8.22
N VAL A 209 -16.57 -14.28 7.74
CA VAL A 209 -17.77 -14.38 8.57
C VAL A 209 -18.52 -15.67 8.23
N GLU A 210 -18.74 -16.50 9.23
CA GLU A 210 -19.37 -17.80 9.04
C GLU A 210 -20.76 -17.68 8.38
N GLY A 211 -21.02 -18.50 7.37
CA GLY A 211 -22.28 -18.56 6.63
C GLY A 211 -22.53 -17.39 5.67
N LYS A 212 -21.68 -16.36 5.65
CA LYS A 212 -21.84 -15.20 4.78
C LYS A 212 -21.47 -15.52 3.33
N LYS A 213 -22.29 -15.05 2.38
CA LYS A 213 -22.12 -15.31 0.95
C LYS A 213 -21.82 -14.06 0.12
N LYS A 214 -21.88 -12.88 0.73
CA LYS A 214 -21.63 -11.59 0.07
C LYS A 214 -20.79 -10.71 0.98
N ASP A 215 -19.92 -9.96 0.35
CA ASP A 215 -19.10 -8.96 1.03
C ASP A 215 -19.94 -7.77 1.50
N ASP A 216 -19.64 -7.28 2.67
CA ASP A 216 -20.20 -6.07 3.25
C ASP A 216 -19.26 -5.47 4.29
N LYS A 217 -19.74 -4.47 5.04
CA LYS A 217 -18.94 -3.79 6.05
C LYS A 217 -18.50 -4.72 7.19
N GLU A 218 -19.35 -5.68 7.58
CA GLU A 218 -19.02 -6.66 8.63
C GLU A 218 -17.92 -7.62 8.20
N SER A 219 -18.02 -8.17 6.98
CA SER A 219 -16.97 -9.04 6.45
C SER A 219 -15.64 -8.31 6.21
N HIS A 220 -15.71 -7.04 5.83
CA HIS A 220 -14.53 -6.19 5.70
C HIS A 220 -13.84 -5.96 7.06
N ALA A 221 -14.62 -5.70 8.12
CA ALA A 221 -14.11 -5.59 9.48
C ALA A 221 -13.50 -6.90 9.98
N ALA A 222 -14.17 -8.03 9.73
CA ALA A 222 -13.65 -9.35 10.08
C ALA A 222 -12.33 -9.66 9.36
N ALA A 223 -12.20 -9.28 8.08
CA ALA A 223 -10.96 -9.42 7.34
C ALA A 223 -9.83 -8.55 7.93
N LEU A 224 -10.13 -7.33 8.37
CA LEU A 224 -9.14 -6.47 9.02
C LEU A 224 -8.67 -7.06 10.36
N ARG A 225 -9.60 -7.53 11.21
CA ARG A 225 -9.26 -8.24 12.44
C ARG A 225 -8.40 -9.48 12.19
N TYR A 226 -8.73 -10.22 11.13
CA TYR A 226 -7.92 -11.37 10.73
C TYR A 226 -6.49 -10.95 10.37
N VAL A 227 -6.32 -9.92 9.56
CA VAL A 227 -4.96 -9.43 9.21
C VAL A 227 -4.21 -9.01 10.47
N ASP A 228 -4.85 -8.22 11.36
CA ASP A 228 -4.25 -7.79 12.63
C ASP A 228 -3.76 -8.96 13.47
N SER A 229 -4.57 -10.03 13.56
CA SER A 229 -4.24 -11.23 14.33
C SER A 229 -3.06 -12.05 13.78
N GLN A 230 -2.64 -11.78 12.55
CA GLN A 230 -1.48 -12.43 11.93
C GLN A 230 -0.19 -11.62 12.05
N LEU A 231 -0.28 -10.34 12.43
CA LEU A 231 0.90 -9.52 12.66
C LEU A 231 1.60 -9.93 13.96
N PRO A 232 2.96 -9.95 13.99
CA PRO A 232 3.74 -10.39 15.15
C PRO A 232 3.70 -9.40 16.32
#